data_5839e27c705627a741a1e79e0f13207f
#
_entry.id   5839e27c705627a741a1e79e0f13207f
#
_cell.length_a   1.000
_cell.length_b   1.000
_cell.length_c   1.000
_cell.angle_alpha   90.00
_cell.angle_beta   90.00
_cell.angle_gamma   90.00
#
_symmetry.space_group_name_H-M   'P 1'
#
loop_
_entity.id
_entity.type
_entity.pdbx_description
1 polymer ?
#
loop_
_entity_poly.entity_id
_entity_poly.type
_entity_poly.pdbx_seq_one_letter_code
_entity_poly.pdbx_strand_id
1 'polypeptide(L)'
;MTVEPDSAGVRFPPPFVYLGALLLGLAAERFVTLRSFGIDWRLLAAAGALLFVGGAAMMLAAAGLFRRLGTNVPPSQPTTLIATTGPYRWTRNPMYLGMALIYAGLAIGFDGPIAFALLPLVLIAIQTQVIAREERYLEAKFGDDYRRYKAQVRRWL
;
A
#
# COMPACT_ATOMS: atom_id res chain seq x y z
N MET A 1 4.67 -27.32 22.22
CA MET A 1 4.11 -26.88 20.91
C MET A 1 3.86 -25.38 21.02
N THR A 2 4.73 -24.57 20.48
CA THR A 2 4.49 -23.13 20.36
C THR A 2 3.47 -22.93 19.24
N VAL A 3 2.26 -22.54 19.62
CA VAL A 3 1.23 -22.14 18.64
C VAL A 3 1.78 -20.92 17.92
N GLU A 4 2.15 -21.05 16.64
CA GLU A 4 2.50 -19.89 15.84
C GLU A 4 1.30 -18.93 15.81
N PRO A 5 1.52 -17.64 16.00
CA PRO A 5 0.41 -16.67 15.97
C PRO A 5 -0.27 -16.74 14.61
N ASP A 6 -1.61 -16.88 14.59
CA ASP A 6 -2.42 -16.93 13.36
C ASP A 6 -2.46 -15.54 12.68
N SER A 7 -1.29 -15.12 12.20
CA SER A 7 -1.10 -13.83 11.52
C SER A 7 0.11 -13.87 10.58
N ALA A 8 0.19 -12.89 9.65
CA ALA A 8 1.29 -12.78 8.71
C ALA A 8 2.64 -12.37 9.34
N GLY A 9 2.71 -12.13 10.64
CA GLY A 9 3.93 -11.76 11.37
C GLY A 9 4.58 -10.46 10.88
N VAL A 10 3.79 -9.52 10.40
CA VAL A 10 4.26 -8.22 9.93
C VAL A 10 4.71 -7.38 11.13
N ARG A 11 6.02 -7.05 11.17
CA ARG A 11 6.63 -6.34 12.30
C ARG A 11 6.37 -4.84 12.31
N PHE A 12 6.27 -4.23 11.12
CA PHE A 12 6.10 -2.79 10.98
C PHE A 12 4.77 -2.49 10.31
N PRO A 13 3.89 -1.67 10.92
CA PRO A 13 2.65 -1.27 10.27
C PRO A 13 2.95 -0.48 8.98
N PRO A 14 2.45 -0.93 7.81
CA PRO A 14 2.74 -0.32 6.53
C PRO A 14 2.51 1.20 6.44
N PRO A 15 1.46 1.77 7.05
CA PRO A 15 1.25 3.22 7.02
C PRO A 15 2.43 4.03 7.55
N PHE A 16 3.13 3.52 8.58
CA PHE A 16 4.29 4.25 9.14
C PHE A 16 5.51 4.20 8.21
N VAL A 17 5.65 3.15 7.39
CA VAL A 17 6.73 3.05 6.40
C VAL A 17 6.51 4.11 5.31
N TYR A 18 5.28 4.21 4.78
CA TYR A 18 4.93 5.24 3.80
C TYR A 18 5.08 6.64 4.38
N LEU A 19 4.51 6.91 5.55
CA LEU A 19 4.59 8.22 6.19
C LEU A 19 6.02 8.63 6.52
N GLY A 20 6.82 7.74 7.11
CA GLY A 20 8.21 8.01 7.47
C GLY A 20 9.06 8.35 6.25
N ALA A 21 8.94 7.57 5.17
CA ALA A 21 9.66 7.83 3.92
C ALA A 21 9.23 9.15 3.26
N LEU A 22 7.92 9.47 3.27
CA LEU A 22 7.41 10.73 2.75
C LEU A 22 8.00 11.93 3.52
N LEU A 23 7.91 11.89 4.84
CA LEU A 23 8.44 12.97 5.70
C LEU A 23 9.95 13.13 5.57
N LEU A 24 10.70 12.02 5.49
CA LEU A 24 12.15 12.06 5.26
C LEU A 24 12.48 12.66 3.89
N GLY A 25 11.77 12.27 2.84
CA GLY A 25 11.95 12.82 1.50
C GLY A 25 11.67 14.33 1.47
N LEU A 26 10.53 14.77 1.98
CA LEU A 26 10.15 16.19 2.06
C LEU A 26 11.12 16.99 2.94
N ALA A 27 11.63 16.42 4.03
CA ALA A 27 12.65 17.06 4.84
C ALA A 27 13.98 17.20 4.07
N ALA A 28 14.38 16.18 3.32
CA ALA A 28 15.61 16.21 2.52
C ALA A 28 15.60 17.30 1.44
N GLU A 29 14.42 17.69 0.91
CA GLU A 29 14.28 18.82 -0.03
C GLU A 29 14.87 20.13 0.50
N ARG A 30 14.92 20.31 1.83
CA ARG A 30 15.47 21.51 2.48
C ARG A 30 17.00 21.58 2.36
N PHE A 31 17.66 20.45 2.13
CA PHE A 31 19.13 20.33 2.14
C PHE A 31 19.73 20.10 0.75
N VAL A 32 18.89 19.86 -0.25
CA VAL A 32 19.33 19.56 -1.62
C VAL A 32 18.86 20.66 -2.57
N THR A 33 19.66 20.97 -3.58
CA THR A 33 19.32 21.99 -4.60
C THR A 33 18.20 21.56 -5.54
N LEU A 34 17.92 20.25 -5.64
CA LEU A 34 16.82 19.70 -6.41
C LEU A 34 15.50 19.90 -5.64
N ARG A 35 14.93 21.10 -5.74
CA ARG A 35 13.80 21.52 -4.89
C ARG A 35 12.44 21.46 -5.55
N SER A 36 12.35 21.17 -6.86
CA SER A 36 11.11 21.30 -7.60
C SER A 36 11.12 20.42 -8.86
N PHE A 37 9.93 19.95 -9.27
CA PHE A 37 9.73 19.34 -10.59
C PHE A 37 9.83 20.35 -11.74
N GLY A 38 9.85 21.65 -11.48
CA GLY A 38 9.86 22.68 -12.52
C GLY A 38 8.51 22.80 -13.27
N ILE A 39 7.43 22.35 -12.68
CA ILE A 39 6.07 22.35 -13.25
C ILE A 39 5.20 23.37 -12.51
N ASP A 40 4.23 23.97 -13.20
CA ASP A 40 3.26 24.88 -12.58
C ASP A 40 2.60 24.24 -11.36
N TRP A 41 2.57 24.96 -10.24
CA TRP A 41 2.08 24.45 -8.97
C TRP A 41 0.60 24.02 -9.03
N ARG A 42 -0.21 24.63 -9.90
CA ARG A 42 -1.62 24.27 -10.05
C ARG A 42 -1.78 22.90 -10.67
N LEU A 43 -0.90 22.56 -11.62
CA LEU A 43 -0.88 21.23 -12.23
C LEU A 43 -0.40 20.18 -11.23
N LEU A 44 0.63 20.49 -10.45
CA LEU A 44 1.11 19.60 -9.39
C LEU A 44 0.04 19.38 -8.33
N ALA A 45 -0.63 20.46 -7.88
CA ALA A 45 -1.71 20.35 -6.89
C ALA A 45 -2.89 19.54 -7.44
N ALA A 46 -3.29 19.76 -8.68
CA ALA A 46 -4.39 19.00 -9.30
C ALA A 46 -4.04 17.52 -9.47
N ALA A 47 -2.85 17.21 -10.00
CA ALA A 47 -2.38 15.84 -10.16
C ALA A 47 -2.21 15.13 -8.80
N GLY A 48 -1.63 15.82 -7.83
CA GLY A 48 -1.46 15.34 -6.46
C GLY A 48 -2.80 15.05 -5.79
N ALA A 49 -3.77 15.96 -5.91
CA ALA A 49 -5.11 15.78 -5.37
C ALA A 49 -5.85 14.59 -6.02
N LEU A 50 -5.74 14.43 -7.35
CA LEU A 50 -6.35 13.31 -8.06
C LEU A 50 -5.80 11.96 -7.57
N LEU A 51 -4.48 11.83 -7.45
CA LEU A 51 -3.84 10.62 -6.93
C LEU A 51 -4.21 10.37 -5.48
N PHE A 52 -4.21 11.40 -4.64
CA PHE A 52 -4.59 11.30 -3.24
C PHE A 52 -6.02 10.80 -3.08
N VAL A 53 -6.98 11.43 -3.77
CA VAL A 53 -8.40 11.05 -3.71
C VAL A 53 -8.62 9.65 -4.27
N GLY A 54 -7.99 9.30 -5.39
CA GLY A 54 -8.06 7.95 -5.98
C GLY A 54 -7.50 6.89 -5.05
N GLY A 55 -6.35 7.15 -4.44
CA GLY A 55 -5.73 6.26 -3.45
C GLY A 55 -6.58 6.09 -2.18
N ALA A 56 -7.11 7.19 -1.65
CA ALA A 56 -8.00 7.16 -0.49
C ALA A 56 -9.29 6.38 -0.80
N ALA A 57 -9.91 6.61 -1.95
CA ALA A 57 -11.10 5.89 -2.37
C ALA A 57 -10.83 4.38 -2.49
N MET A 58 -9.71 3.99 -3.10
CA MET A 58 -9.30 2.58 -3.23
C MET A 58 -9.07 1.93 -1.86
N MET A 59 -8.36 2.61 -0.97
CA MET A 59 -8.08 2.12 0.38
C MET A 59 -9.37 1.97 1.20
N LEU A 60 -10.25 2.96 1.16
CA LEU A 60 -11.54 2.92 1.86
C LEU A 60 -12.46 1.83 1.30
N ALA A 61 -12.50 1.65 -0.02
CA ALA A 61 -13.27 0.58 -0.65
C ALA A 61 -12.77 -0.81 -0.23
N ALA A 62 -11.44 -1.01 -0.19
CA ALA A 62 -10.82 -2.25 0.24
C ALA A 62 -11.08 -2.54 1.73
N ALA A 63 -10.89 -1.55 2.60
CA ALA A 63 -11.14 -1.68 4.04
C ALA A 63 -12.64 -1.86 4.33
N GLY A 64 -13.51 -1.15 3.61
CA GLY A 64 -14.96 -1.28 3.72
C GLY A 64 -15.46 -2.67 3.32
N LEU A 65 -14.84 -3.28 2.30
CA LEU A 65 -15.14 -4.65 1.92
C LEU A 65 -14.77 -5.64 3.04
N PHE A 66 -13.59 -5.51 3.65
CA PHE A 66 -13.19 -6.37 4.76
C PHE A 66 -14.15 -6.28 5.95
N ARG A 67 -14.58 -5.06 6.31
CA ARG A 67 -15.59 -4.86 7.37
C ARG A 67 -16.92 -5.54 7.04
N ARG A 68 -17.39 -5.44 5.77
CA ARG A 68 -18.63 -6.10 5.32
C ARG A 68 -18.54 -7.61 5.34
N LEU A 69 -17.36 -8.15 5.07
CA LEU A 69 -17.10 -9.59 5.08
C LEU A 69 -16.77 -10.14 6.48
N GLY A 70 -16.72 -9.28 7.50
CA GLY A 70 -16.42 -9.69 8.88
C GLY A 70 -14.99 -10.20 9.07
N THR A 71 -14.03 -9.78 8.21
CA THR A 71 -12.62 -10.13 8.36
C THR A 71 -11.78 -8.94 8.83
N ASN A 72 -10.63 -9.24 9.42
CA ASN A 72 -9.75 -8.21 9.98
C ASN A 72 -8.97 -7.48 8.89
N VAL A 73 -8.80 -6.16 9.06
CA VAL A 73 -8.02 -5.31 8.16
C VAL A 73 -6.52 -5.37 8.45
N PRO A 74 -6.07 -5.30 9.72
CA PRO A 74 -4.64 -5.32 10.04
C PRO A 74 -3.98 -6.66 9.72
N PRO A 75 -2.80 -6.67 9.07
CA PRO A 75 -2.07 -7.90 8.74
C PRO A 75 -1.51 -8.64 9.97
N SER A 76 -1.56 -8.01 11.14
CA SER A 76 -1.20 -8.60 12.43
C SER A 76 -2.34 -9.41 13.07
N GLN A 77 -3.52 -9.43 12.46
CA GLN A 77 -4.69 -10.16 12.95
C GLN A 77 -5.05 -11.33 12.03
N PRO A 78 -5.74 -12.36 12.54
CA PRO A 78 -6.15 -13.49 11.73
C PRO A 78 -7.07 -13.08 10.58
N THR A 79 -6.77 -13.55 9.38
CA THR A 79 -7.65 -13.41 8.21
C THR A 79 -8.63 -14.58 8.19
N THR A 80 -9.92 -14.30 8.11
CA THR A 80 -10.96 -15.33 8.18
C THR A 80 -11.43 -15.83 6.82
N LEU A 81 -11.18 -15.06 5.75
CA LEU A 81 -11.58 -15.37 4.37
C LEU A 81 -10.71 -14.63 3.35
N ILE A 82 -10.73 -15.10 2.10
CA ILE A 82 -10.08 -14.44 0.97
C ILE A 82 -11.09 -13.48 0.31
N ALA A 83 -10.80 -12.18 0.32
CA ALA A 83 -11.57 -11.20 -0.44
C ALA A 83 -11.17 -11.27 -1.92
N THR A 84 -12.14 -11.59 -2.79
CA THR A 84 -11.93 -11.74 -4.25
C THR A 84 -12.78 -10.78 -5.07
N THR A 85 -13.56 -9.92 -4.41
CA THR A 85 -14.52 -8.99 -5.04
C THR A 85 -14.09 -7.54 -4.86
N GLY A 86 -14.80 -6.61 -5.51
CA GLY A 86 -14.49 -5.19 -5.43
C GLY A 86 -13.08 -4.87 -5.93
N PRO A 87 -12.28 -4.05 -5.21
CA PRO A 87 -10.91 -3.72 -5.60
C PRO A 87 -9.99 -4.94 -5.73
N TYR A 88 -10.26 -6.03 -5.00
CA TYR A 88 -9.50 -7.28 -5.02
C TYR A 88 -9.66 -8.10 -6.31
N ARG A 89 -10.53 -7.66 -7.24
CA ARG A 89 -10.60 -8.24 -8.60
C ARG A 89 -9.49 -7.73 -9.51
N TRP A 90 -8.92 -6.56 -9.23
CA TRP A 90 -7.93 -5.91 -10.08
C TRP A 90 -6.51 -6.07 -9.55
N THR A 91 -6.36 -6.03 -8.23
CA THR A 91 -5.09 -6.20 -7.53
C THR A 91 -5.29 -6.99 -6.25
N ARG A 92 -4.32 -7.80 -5.88
CA ARG A 92 -4.36 -8.52 -4.59
C ARG A 92 -4.06 -7.62 -3.40
N ASN A 93 -3.53 -6.41 -3.63
CA ASN A 93 -3.06 -5.50 -2.61
C ASN A 93 -3.64 -4.07 -2.73
N PRO A 94 -4.98 -3.92 -2.83
CA PRO A 94 -5.58 -2.60 -3.09
C PRO A 94 -5.31 -1.58 -1.98
N MET A 95 -5.16 -2.01 -0.73
CA MET A 95 -4.83 -1.11 0.38
C MET A 95 -3.42 -0.53 0.22
N TYR A 96 -2.43 -1.37 -0.12
CA TYR A 96 -1.04 -0.90 -0.31
C TYR A 96 -0.89 -0.07 -1.58
N LEU A 97 -1.63 -0.40 -2.63
CA LEU A 97 -1.70 0.42 -3.84
C LEU A 97 -2.34 1.79 -3.54
N GLY A 98 -3.41 1.81 -2.74
CA GLY A 98 -4.04 3.05 -2.27
C GLY A 98 -3.07 3.93 -1.47
N MET A 99 -2.29 3.33 -0.56
CA MET A 99 -1.24 4.04 0.19
C MET A 99 -0.15 4.59 -0.73
N ALA A 100 0.26 3.83 -1.75
CA ALA A 100 1.25 4.28 -2.74
C ALA A 100 0.75 5.48 -3.56
N LEU A 101 -0.52 5.46 -3.96
CA LEU A 101 -1.17 6.58 -4.67
C LEU A 101 -1.29 7.82 -3.78
N ILE A 102 -1.67 7.65 -2.50
CA ILE A 102 -1.70 8.75 -1.53
C ILE A 102 -0.30 9.34 -1.37
N TYR A 103 0.71 8.50 -1.19
CA TYR A 103 2.11 8.92 -1.09
C TYR A 103 2.55 9.72 -2.33
N ALA A 104 2.34 9.17 -3.53
CA ALA A 104 2.68 9.84 -4.78
C ALA A 104 1.93 11.16 -4.92
N GLY A 105 0.65 11.19 -4.56
CA GLY A 105 -0.18 12.39 -4.59
C GLY A 105 0.35 13.49 -3.66
N LEU A 106 0.75 13.14 -2.46
CA LEU A 106 1.35 14.08 -1.51
C LEU A 106 2.74 14.55 -1.98
N ALA A 107 3.60 13.62 -2.42
CA ALA A 107 4.93 13.98 -2.92
C ALA A 107 4.85 14.95 -4.12
N ILE A 108 3.95 14.71 -5.07
CA ILE A 108 3.72 15.60 -6.21
C ILE A 108 3.07 16.92 -5.78
N GLY A 109 2.03 16.86 -4.95
CA GLY A 109 1.30 18.06 -4.50
C GLY A 109 2.14 19.02 -3.67
N PHE A 110 3.13 18.52 -2.93
CA PHE A 110 4.12 19.32 -2.19
C PHE A 110 5.37 19.64 -3.01
N ASP A 111 5.38 19.35 -4.32
CA ASP A 111 6.52 19.61 -5.20
C ASP A 111 7.84 18.98 -4.67
N GLY A 112 7.73 17.71 -4.23
CA GLY A 112 8.81 16.97 -3.59
C GLY A 112 9.41 15.87 -4.47
N PRO A 113 10.34 16.17 -5.40
CA PRO A 113 10.96 15.18 -6.27
C PRO A 113 11.76 14.12 -5.52
N ILE A 114 12.42 14.46 -4.41
CA ILE A 114 13.15 13.47 -3.60
C ILE A 114 12.17 12.53 -2.92
N ALA A 115 11.11 13.06 -2.31
CA ALA A 115 10.05 12.25 -1.73
C ALA A 115 9.46 11.30 -2.77
N PHE A 116 9.17 11.80 -3.99
CA PHE A 116 8.66 10.99 -5.07
C PHE A 116 9.66 9.89 -5.50
N ALA A 117 10.95 10.21 -5.60
CA ALA A 117 12.00 9.26 -5.95
C ALA A 117 12.22 8.15 -4.91
N LEU A 118 11.82 8.36 -3.66
CA LEU A 118 11.87 7.32 -2.61
C LEU A 118 10.73 6.28 -2.74
N LEU A 119 9.65 6.58 -3.47
CA LEU A 119 8.51 5.66 -3.59
C LEU A 119 8.86 4.26 -4.09
N PRO A 120 9.69 4.06 -5.13
CA PRO A 120 10.11 2.72 -5.54
C PRO A 120 10.77 1.91 -4.40
N LEU A 121 11.59 2.54 -3.58
CA LEU A 121 12.22 1.88 -2.43
C LEU A 121 11.19 1.47 -1.38
N VAL A 122 10.20 2.34 -1.12
CA VAL A 122 9.08 2.03 -0.23
C VAL A 122 8.29 0.83 -0.77
N LEU A 123 7.98 0.81 -2.09
CA LEU A 123 7.26 -0.29 -2.71
C LEU A 123 8.03 -1.62 -2.62
N ILE A 124 9.34 -1.60 -2.83
CA ILE A 124 10.20 -2.78 -2.65
C ILE A 124 10.16 -3.26 -1.20
N ALA A 125 10.27 -2.35 -0.23
CA ALA A 125 10.20 -2.69 1.19
C ALA A 125 8.83 -3.30 1.55
N ILE A 126 7.73 -2.69 1.12
CA ILE A 126 6.38 -3.21 1.35
C ILE A 126 6.19 -4.57 0.66
N GLN A 127 6.66 -4.72 -0.57
CA GLN A 127 6.54 -5.98 -1.30
C GLN A 127 7.30 -7.12 -0.61
N THR A 128 8.51 -6.86 -0.12
CA THR A 128 9.37 -7.92 0.45
C THR A 128 9.07 -8.20 1.92
N GLN A 129 8.81 -7.16 2.71
CA GLN A 129 8.65 -7.29 4.18
C GLN A 129 7.18 -7.49 4.61
N VAL A 130 6.22 -7.08 3.78
CA VAL A 130 4.80 -7.16 4.12
C VAL A 130 4.09 -8.15 3.18
N ILE A 131 3.93 -7.78 1.90
CA ILE A 131 3.11 -8.54 0.95
C ILE A 131 3.58 -9.99 0.81
N ALA A 132 4.89 -10.21 0.70
CA ALA A 132 5.43 -11.56 0.57
C ALA A 132 5.19 -12.43 1.82
N ARG A 133 5.07 -11.83 3.00
CA ARG A 133 4.71 -12.55 4.24
C ARG A 133 3.22 -12.85 4.29
N GLU A 134 2.38 -11.88 3.93
CA GLU A 134 0.93 -12.07 3.84
C GLU A 134 0.57 -13.14 2.81
N GLU A 135 1.19 -13.12 1.62
CA GLU A 135 0.95 -14.14 0.60
C GLU A 135 1.31 -15.55 1.09
N ARG A 136 2.43 -15.72 1.80
CA ARG A 136 2.81 -17.01 2.39
C ARG A 136 1.82 -17.46 3.46
N TYR A 137 1.42 -16.55 4.34
CA TYR A 137 0.41 -16.84 5.37
C TYR A 137 -0.93 -17.24 4.76
N LEU A 138 -1.42 -16.49 3.77
CA LEU A 138 -2.68 -16.79 3.09
C LEU A 138 -2.60 -18.11 2.32
N GLU A 139 -1.47 -18.41 1.68
CA GLU A 139 -1.26 -19.67 0.96
C GLU A 139 -1.20 -20.87 1.92
N ALA A 140 -0.56 -20.71 3.07
CA ALA A 140 -0.53 -21.75 4.11
C ALA A 140 -1.93 -21.98 4.73
N LYS A 141 -2.71 -20.91 4.92
CA LYS A 141 -4.02 -20.98 5.59
C LYS A 141 -5.13 -21.45 4.66
N PHE A 142 -5.16 -21.01 3.41
CA PHE A 142 -6.26 -21.25 2.47
C PHE A 142 -5.89 -22.20 1.31
N GLY A 143 -4.65 -22.61 1.21
CA GLY A 143 -4.20 -23.62 0.24
C GLY A 143 -4.56 -23.31 -1.21
N ASP A 144 -5.27 -24.24 -1.85
CA ASP A 144 -5.62 -24.15 -3.26
C ASP A 144 -6.58 -23.01 -3.61
N ASP A 145 -7.41 -22.57 -2.68
CA ASP A 145 -8.30 -21.43 -2.89
C ASP A 145 -7.50 -20.14 -3.11
N TYR A 146 -6.47 -19.93 -2.30
CA TYR A 146 -5.58 -18.77 -2.49
C TYR A 146 -4.72 -18.91 -3.75
N ARG A 147 -4.24 -20.12 -4.09
CA ARG A 147 -3.46 -20.35 -5.32
C ARG A 147 -4.28 -20.04 -6.56
N ARG A 148 -5.57 -20.44 -6.61
CA ARG A 148 -6.49 -20.10 -7.70
C ARG A 148 -6.68 -18.59 -7.83
N TYR A 149 -6.91 -17.89 -6.73
CA TYR A 149 -7.03 -16.45 -6.72
C TYR A 149 -5.73 -15.77 -7.21
N LYS A 150 -4.57 -16.23 -6.72
CA LYS A 150 -3.24 -15.71 -7.09
C LYS A 150 -2.93 -15.91 -8.58
N ALA A 151 -3.47 -16.94 -9.22
CA ALA A 151 -3.33 -17.19 -10.65
C ALA A 151 -4.19 -16.23 -11.51
N GLN A 152 -5.30 -15.72 -10.97
CA GLN A 152 -6.25 -14.89 -11.71
C GLN A 152 -6.00 -13.38 -11.53
N VAL A 153 -5.46 -12.97 -10.39
CA VAL A 153 -5.31 -11.55 -10.02
C VAL A 153 -3.84 -11.23 -9.78
N ARG A 154 -3.37 -10.13 -10.37
CA ARG A 154 -1.98 -9.69 -10.21
C ARG A 154 -1.72 -9.14 -8.80
N ARG A 155 -0.44 -9.09 -8.42
CA ARG A 155 -0.03 -8.55 -7.12
C ARG A 155 -0.31 -7.05 -7.02
N TRP A 156 0.01 -6.29 -8.07
CA TRP A 156 -0.20 -4.85 -8.16
C TRP A 156 -1.30 -4.53 -9.18
N LEU A 157 -0.99 -4.41 -10.45
CA LEU A 157 -1.91 -4.15 -11.57
C LEU A 157 -1.56 -5.02 -12.78
#